data_672f108326e6756be2864b0fd2533af4
#
_entry.id   672f108326e6756be2864b0fd2533af4
#
_cell.length_a   1.000
_cell.length_b   1.000
_cell.length_c   1.000
_cell.angle_alpha   90.00
_cell.angle_beta   90.00
_cell.angle_gamma   90.00
#
_symmetry.space_group_name_H-M   'P 1'
#
loop_
_entity.id
_entity.type
_entity.pdbx_description
1 polymer ?
#
loop_
_entity_poly.entity_id
_entity_poly.type
_entity_poly.pdbx_seq_one_letter_code
_entity_poly.pdbx_strand_id
1 'polypeptide(L)'
;LSPSSAASDVYKRQEYIGEVGQKAEKLEEDAVSARECMQNTIVRIGKTLEDKIEESKEVERVQQLTNQILNVADQTNLLALNASIEAARAGESGKGFAVVANEISSLAEESSKTAGEIQKINTFIVDIVDKLAESSFELLNYVKTNVISDYDVLVHTGEEYASDAHNFKNQMEKFGGCIDELQQSMERIHY
;
A
#
# COMPACT_ATOMS: atom_id res chain seq x y z
N LEU A 1 -55.30 -23.98 1.46
CA LEU A 1 -54.06 -24.71 1.10
C LEU A 1 -54.27 -26.18 1.41
N SER A 2 -54.16 -27.06 0.40
CA SER A 2 -54.24 -28.51 0.65
C SER A 2 -53.01 -28.94 1.48
N PRO A 3 -53.10 -29.93 2.34
CA PRO A 3 -51.97 -30.43 3.16
C PRO A 3 -50.74 -30.78 2.27
N SER A 4 -50.96 -31.30 1.09
CA SER A 4 -49.92 -31.62 0.12
C SER A 4 -49.18 -30.38 -0.42
N SER A 5 -49.86 -29.24 -0.57
CA SER A 5 -49.26 -27.97 -0.95
C SER A 5 -48.39 -27.41 0.17
N ALA A 6 -48.85 -27.51 1.42
CA ALA A 6 -48.10 -27.06 2.59
C ALA A 6 -46.80 -27.88 2.80
N ALA A 7 -46.85 -29.19 2.64
CA ALA A 7 -45.69 -30.06 2.69
C ALA A 7 -44.66 -29.69 1.59
N SER A 8 -45.09 -29.48 0.36
CA SER A 8 -44.23 -29.07 -0.76
C SER A 8 -43.51 -27.72 -0.47
N ASP A 9 -44.23 -26.78 0.14
CA ASP A 9 -43.65 -25.47 0.51
C ASP A 9 -42.60 -25.58 1.64
N VAL A 10 -42.79 -26.47 2.59
CA VAL A 10 -41.80 -26.76 3.64
C VAL A 10 -40.53 -27.32 3.05
N TYR A 11 -40.60 -28.30 2.14
CA TYR A 11 -39.44 -28.89 1.50
C TYR A 11 -38.66 -27.86 0.69
N LYS A 12 -39.32 -27.01 -0.10
CA LYS A 12 -38.63 -25.90 -0.82
C LYS A 12 -37.95 -24.91 0.08
N ARG A 13 -38.55 -24.60 1.23
CA ARG A 13 -37.94 -23.70 2.21
C ARG A 13 -36.73 -24.34 2.89
N GLN A 14 -36.77 -25.64 3.18
CA GLN A 14 -35.62 -26.37 3.72
C GLN A 14 -34.45 -26.39 2.75
N GLU A 15 -34.72 -26.62 1.46
CA GLU A 15 -33.67 -26.56 0.42
C GLU A 15 -33.06 -25.17 0.34
N TYR A 16 -33.87 -24.11 0.30
CA TYR A 16 -33.44 -22.73 0.28
C TYR A 16 -32.59 -22.36 1.51
N ILE A 17 -33.01 -22.78 2.70
CA ILE A 17 -32.28 -22.57 3.96
C ILE A 17 -30.91 -23.28 3.89
N GLY A 18 -30.87 -24.49 3.34
CA GLY A 18 -29.62 -25.22 3.11
C GLY A 18 -28.65 -24.47 2.20
N GLU A 19 -29.15 -23.89 1.10
CA GLU A 19 -28.34 -23.06 0.20
C GLU A 19 -27.82 -21.78 0.90
N VAL A 20 -28.65 -21.14 1.73
CA VAL A 20 -28.24 -19.96 2.51
C VAL A 20 -27.13 -20.31 3.48
N GLY A 21 -27.24 -21.46 4.18
CA GLY A 21 -26.18 -21.93 5.07
C GLY A 21 -24.87 -22.16 4.34
N GLN A 22 -24.88 -22.85 3.20
CA GLN A 22 -23.67 -23.06 2.40
C GLN A 22 -23.05 -21.76 1.88
N LYS A 23 -23.88 -20.78 1.49
CA LYS A 23 -23.40 -19.46 1.07
C LYS A 23 -22.76 -18.68 2.23
N ALA A 24 -23.31 -18.82 3.43
CA ALA A 24 -22.77 -18.20 4.62
C ALA A 24 -21.41 -18.78 5.03
N GLU A 25 -21.27 -20.11 5.03
CA GLU A 25 -20.00 -20.80 5.28
C GLU A 25 -18.94 -20.40 4.26
N LYS A 26 -19.33 -20.31 2.99
CA LYS A 26 -18.42 -19.86 1.93
C LYS A 26 -18.01 -18.39 2.09
N LEU A 27 -18.93 -17.51 2.52
CA LEU A 27 -18.62 -16.10 2.79
C LEU A 27 -17.59 -15.98 3.93
N GLU A 28 -17.75 -16.77 4.99
CA GLU A 28 -16.80 -16.82 6.10
C GLU A 28 -15.41 -17.27 5.62
N GLU A 29 -15.33 -18.38 4.86
CA GLU A 29 -14.07 -18.90 4.32
C GLU A 29 -13.37 -17.89 3.41
N ASP A 30 -14.12 -17.27 2.49
CA ASP A 30 -13.62 -16.24 1.58
C ASP A 30 -13.12 -15.01 2.36
N ALA A 31 -13.83 -14.59 3.41
CA ALA A 31 -13.45 -13.46 4.26
C ALA A 31 -12.18 -13.76 5.08
N VAL A 32 -12.04 -14.95 5.66
CA VAL A 32 -10.83 -15.39 6.37
C VAL A 32 -9.63 -15.40 5.42
N SER A 33 -9.78 -15.98 4.24
CA SER A 33 -8.71 -16.04 3.23
C SER A 33 -8.29 -14.66 2.77
N ALA A 34 -9.25 -13.75 2.52
CA ALA A 34 -8.97 -12.38 2.11
C ALA A 34 -8.25 -11.59 3.22
N ARG A 35 -8.64 -11.77 4.50
CA ARG A 35 -7.98 -11.18 5.66
C ARG A 35 -6.52 -11.62 5.76
N GLU A 36 -6.24 -12.92 5.66
CA GLU A 36 -4.88 -13.45 5.71
C GLU A 36 -4.02 -12.94 4.54
N CYS A 37 -4.58 -12.91 3.33
CA CYS A 37 -3.92 -12.35 2.16
C CYS A 37 -3.56 -10.88 2.38
N MET A 38 -4.48 -10.09 2.95
CA MET A 38 -4.26 -8.67 3.25
C MET A 38 -3.17 -8.49 4.31
N GLN A 39 -3.19 -9.27 5.40
CA GLN A 39 -2.16 -9.22 6.44
C GLN A 39 -0.76 -9.51 5.87
N ASN A 40 -0.63 -10.56 5.07
CA ASN A 40 0.62 -10.91 4.41
C ASN A 40 1.09 -9.80 3.44
N THR A 41 0.15 -9.18 2.74
CA THR A 41 0.43 -8.07 1.82
C THR A 41 0.94 -6.84 2.56
N ILE A 42 0.33 -6.47 3.70
CA ILE A 42 0.79 -5.34 4.53
C ILE A 42 2.22 -5.58 5.01
N VAL A 43 2.53 -6.77 5.52
CA VAL A 43 3.89 -7.11 5.98
C VAL A 43 4.90 -7.00 4.85
N ARG A 44 4.57 -7.54 3.68
CA ARG A 44 5.44 -7.49 2.49
C ARG A 44 5.66 -6.07 2.00
N ILE A 45 4.61 -5.25 1.91
CA ILE A 45 4.72 -3.86 1.47
C ILE A 45 5.50 -3.04 2.50
N GLY A 46 5.24 -3.23 3.80
CA GLY A 46 5.97 -2.57 4.88
C GLY A 46 7.47 -2.81 4.79
N LYS A 47 7.88 -4.07 4.63
CA LYS A 47 9.29 -4.43 4.44
C LYS A 47 9.88 -3.80 3.17
N THR A 48 9.16 -3.87 2.05
CA THR A 48 9.63 -3.26 0.78
C THR A 48 9.81 -1.76 0.94
N LEU A 49 8.92 -1.08 1.67
CA LEU A 49 9.01 0.35 1.94
C LEU A 49 10.24 0.67 2.80
N GLU A 50 10.49 -0.09 3.86
CA GLU A 50 11.68 0.06 4.69
C GLU A 50 12.97 -0.11 3.88
N ASP A 51 13.05 -1.15 3.03
CA ASP A 51 14.18 -1.39 2.14
C ASP A 51 14.39 -0.20 1.16
N LYS A 52 13.31 0.37 0.62
CA LYS A 52 13.40 1.53 -0.30
C LYS A 52 13.78 2.83 0.40
N ILE A 53 13.36 3.02 1.62
CA ILE A 53 13.82 4.16 2.46
C ILE A 53 15.31 4.02 2.74
N GLU A 54 15.79 2.81 3.06
CA GLU A 54 17.24 2.59 3.29
C GLU A 54 18.05 2.84 2.01
N GLU A 55 17.59 2.35 0.85
CA GLU A 55 18.21 2.66 -0.45
C GLU A 55 18.23 4.16 -0.74
N SER A 56 17.21 4.92 -0.31
CA SER A 56 17.16 6.37 -0.53
C SER A 56 18.24 7.14 0.20
N LYS A 57 18.86 6.58 1.24
CA LYS A 57 20.01 7.20 1.94
C LYS A 57 21.24 7.35 1.06
N GLU A 58 21.32 6.60 -0.07
CA GLU A 58 22.35 6.85 -1.07
C GLU A 58 22.28 8.27 -1.67
N VAL A 59 21.11 8.91 -1.59
CA VAL A 59 20.95 10.32 -1.98
C VAL A 59 21.78 11.25 -1.09
N GLU A 60 21.97 10.92 0.20
CA GLU A 60 22.86 11.67 1.10
C GLU A 60 24.32 11.62 0.62
N ARG A 61 24.72 10.50 0.00
CA ARG A 61 26.05 10.35 -0.60
C ARG A 61 26.22 11.26 -1.81
N VAL A 62 25.18 11.43 -2.62
CA VAL A 62 25.20 12.41 -3.73
C VAL A 62 25.39 13.82 -3.18
N GLN A 63 24.77 14.16 -2.06
CA GLN A 63 24.98 15.45 -1.37
C GLN A 63 26.44 15.67 -0.95
N GLN A 64 27.06 14.65 -0.39
CA GLN A 64 28.48 14.72 0.00
C GLN A 64 29.40 14.91 -1.20
N LEU A 65 29.16 14.15 -2.30
CA LEU A 65 29.93 14.28 -3.54
C LEU A 65 29.75 15.66 -4.18
N THR A 66 28.54 16.20 -4.16
CA THR A 66 28.25 17.53 -4.70
C THR A 66 28.96 18.62 -3.89
N ASN A 67 29.04 18.49 -2.56
CA ASN A 67 29.82 19.37 -1.69
C ASN A 67 31.32 19.32 -2.04
N GLN A 68 31.86 18.13 -2.35
CA GLN A 68 33.24 18.00 -2.79
C GLN A 68 33.49 18.71 -4.13
N ILE A 69 32.54 18.60 -5.09
CA ILE A 69 32.64 19.31 -6.37
C ILE A 69 32.64 20.81 -6.18
N LEU A 70 31.77 21.34 -5.29
CA LEU A 70 31.77 22.76 -4.93
C LEU A 70 33.13 23.21 -4.40
N ASN A 71 33.70 22.46 -3.45
CA ASN A 71 35.02 22.77 -2.89
C ASN A 71 36.12 22.75 -3.96
N VAL A 72 36.10 21.80 -4.89
CA VAL A 72 37.07 21.72 -5.99
C VAL A 72 36.88 22.90 -6.95
N ALA A 73 35.66 23.28 -7.28
CA ALA A 73 35.37 24.43 -8.11
C ALA A 73 35.87 25.73 -7.46
N ASP A 74 35.62 25.93 -6.19
CA ASP A 74 36.11 27.11 -5.46
C ASP A 74 37.66 27.18 -5.43
N GLN A 75 38.34 26.05 -5.16
CA GLN A 75 39.79 25.97 -5.18
C GLN A 75 40.33 26.24 -6.61
N THR A 76 39.68 25.72 -7.65
CA THR A 76 40.06 25.92 -9.04
C THR A 76 39.90 27.38 -9.39
N ASN A 77 38.86 28.05 -8.97
CA ASN A 77 38.63 29.48 -9.20
C ASN A 77 39.71 30.33 -8.50
N LEU A 78 40.07 30.00 -7.28
CA LEU A 78 41.16 30.69 -6.55
C LEU A 78 42.52 30.50 -7.27
N LEU A 79 42.83 29.29 -7.77
CA LEU A 79 44.05 29.02 -8.53
C LEU A 79 44.08 29.81 -9.85
N ALA A 80 42.96 29.87 -10.54
CA ALA A 80 42.78 30.63 -11.77
C ALA A 80 42.98 32.15 -11.56
N LEU A 81 42.40 32.65 -10.45
CA LEU A 81 42.57 34.05 -10.06
C LEU A 81 44.07 34.39 -9.77
N ASN A 82 44.75 33.54 -9.01
CA ASN A 82 46.17 33.70 -8.75
C ASN A 82 47.02 33.66 -10.02
N ALA A 83 46.66 32.75 -10.96
CA ALA A 83 47.33 32.67 -12.25
C ALA A 83 47.09 33.92 -13.10
N SER A 84 45.87 34.47 -13.10
CA SER A 84 45.53 35.73 -13.80
C SER A 84 46.32 36.92 -13.23
N ILE A 85 46.51 36.99 -11.91
CA ILE A 85 47.32 38.03 -11.26
C ILE A 85 48.78 37.93 -11.71
N GLU A 86 49.36 36.73 -11.72
CA GLU A 86 50.77 36.55 -12.09
C GLU A 86 50.99 36.77 -13.59
N ALA A 87 49.99 36.39 -14.43
CA ALA A 87 49.99 36.67 -15.86
C ALA A 87 49.98 38.19 -16.13
N ALA A 88 49.17 38.95 -15.37
CA ALA A 88 49.18 40.42 -15.46
C ALA A 88 50.52 41.02 -15.06
N ARG A 89 51.20 40.43 -14.05
CA ARG A 89 52.52 40.86 -13.57
C ARG A 89 53.61 40.65 -14.60
N ALA A 90 53.49 39.61 -15.45
CA ALA A 90 54.43 39.32 -16.52
C ALA A 90 54.24 40.25 -17.79
N GLY A 91 53.27 41.15 -17.78
CA GLY A 91 53.04 42.13 -18.86
C GLY A 91 52.73 41.47 -20.22
N GLU A 92 53.36 41.94 -21.28
CA GLU A 92 53.15 41.45 -22.64
C GLU A 92 53.38 39.94 -22.80
N SER A 93 54.36 39.38 -22.09
CA SER A 93 54.69 37.93 -22.12
C SER A 93 53.62 37.07 -21.45
N GLY A 94 52.78 37.64 -20.57
CA GLY A 94 51.73 36.94 -19.82
C GLY A 94 50.36 36.93 -20.48
N LYS A 95 50.13 37.66 -21.59
CA LYS A 95 48.81 37.84 -22.19
C LYS A 95 48.09 36.50 -22.53
N GLY A 96 48.83 35.53 -23.10
CA GLY A 96 48.29 34.22 -23.43
C GLY A 96 47.86 33.42 -22.16
N PHE A 97 48.64 33.54 -21.08
CA PHE A 97 48.35 32.89 -19.82
C PHE A 97 47.13 33.53 -19.13
N ALA A 98 46.97 34.85 -19.23
CA ALA A 98 45.78 35.54 -18.65
C ALA A 98 44.49 35.07 -19.33
N VAL A 99 44.47 34.83 -20.63
CA VAL A 99 43.29 34.31 -21.33
C VAL A 99 42.93 32.91 -20.82
N VAL A 100 43.91 32.03 -20.66
CA VAL A 100 43.69 30.67 -20.17
C VAL A 100 43.21 30.70 -18.69
N ALA A 101 43.80 31.53 -17.85
CA ALA A 101 43.40 31.67 -16.47
C ALA A 101 41.96 32.18 -16.33
N ASN A 102 41.55 33.16 -17.14
CA ASN A 102 40.17 33.66 -17.16
C ASN A 102 39.19 32.57 -17.63
N GLU A 103 39.54 31.75 -18.61
CA GLU A 103 38.71 30.64 -19.06
C GLU A 103 38.56 29.58 -17.96
N ILE A 104 39.65 29.26 -17.25
CA ILE A 104 39.58 28.31 -16.10
C ILE A 104 38.67 28.87 -14.99
N SER A 105 38.76 30.17 -14.70
CA SER A 105 37.87 30.82 -13.71
C SER A 105 36.41 30.72 -14.14
N SER A 106 36.08 30.97 -15.40
CA SER A 106 34.74 30.85 -15.95
C SER A 106 34.20 29.40 -15.86
N LEU A 107 35.02 28.40 -16.20
CA LEU A 107 34.68 26.99 -16.08
C LEU A 107 34.43 26.56 -14.59
N ALA A 108 35.22 27.10 -13.69
CA ALA A 108 35.09 26.85 -12.26
C ALA A 108 33.76 27.44 -11.74
N GLU A 109 33.41 28.66 -12.15
CA GLU A 109 32.11 29.29 -11.79
C GLU A 109 30.93 28.49 -12.35
N GLU A 110 30.99 28.03 -13.59
CA GLU A 110 29.95 27.21 -14.21
C GLU A 110 29.80 25.86 -13.48
N SER A 111 30.94 25.23 -13.12
CA SER A 111 30.96 23.99 -12.35
C SER A 111 30.31 24.18 -10.96
N SER A 112 30.62 25.29 -10.27
CA SER A 112 30.02 25.62 -8.97
C SER A 112 28.52 25.85 -9.09
N LYS A 113 28.07 26.58 -10.12
CA LYS A 113 26.65 26.77 -10.41
C LYS A 113 25.91 25.45 -10.66
N THR A 114 26.47 24.61 -11.50
CA THR A 114 25.89 23.30 -11.81
C THR A 114 25.79 22.41 -10.58
N ALA A 115 26.84 22.34 -9.76
CA ALA A 115 26.84 21.62 -8.51
C ALA A 115 25.79 22.16 -7.53
N GLY A 116 25.62 23.47 -7.46
CA GLY A 116 24.58 24.11 -6.65
C GLY A 116 23.14 23.75 -7.12
N GLU A 117 22.93 23.59 -8.42
CA GLU A 117 21.66 23.12 -8.98
C GLU A 117 21.40 21.64 -8.61
N ILE A 118 22.42 20.79 -8.72
CA ILE A 118 22.34 19.38 -8.28
C ILE A 118 21.98 19.30 -6.79
N GLN A 119 22.58 20.12 -5.96
CA GLN A 119 22.32 20.16 -4.53
C GLN A 119 20.83 20.48 -4.22
N LYS A 120 20.26 21.46 -4.94
CA LYS A 120 18.83 21.81 -4.79
C LYS A 120 17.93 20.68 -5.21
N ILE A 121 18.22 20.03 -6.34
CA ILE A 121 17.45 18.88 -6.83
C ILE A 121 17.53 17.73 -5.81
N ASN A 122 18.71 17.47 -5.29
CA ASN A 122 18.93 16.41 -4.31
C ASN A 122 18.11 16.63 -3.02
N THR A 123 18.12 17.86 -2.47
CA THR A 123 17.29 18.23 -1.31
C THR A 123 15.80 18.02 -1.59
N PHE A 124 15.36 18.37 -2.80
CA PHE A 124 13.97 18.18 -3.21
C PHE A 124 13.59 16.69 -3.33
N ILE A 125 14.50 15.85 -3.81
CA ILE A 125 14.29 14.39 -3.89
C ILE A 125 14.13 13.81 -2.48
N VAL A 126 14.99 14.19 -1.52
CA VAL A 126 14.89 13.72 -0.13
C VAL A 126 13.51 14.09 0.46
N ASP A 127 13.07 15.34 0.32
CA ASP A 127 11.77 15.79 0.81
C ASP A 127 10.59 14.99 0.20
N ILE A 128 10.68 14.69 -1.10
CA ILE A 128 9.66 13.86 -1.78
C ILE A 128 9.65 12.43 -1.23
N VAL A 129 10.83 11.82 -1.05
CA VAL A 129 10.93 10.45 -0.54
C VAL A 129 10.38 10.36 0.88
N ASP A 130 10.71 11.31 1.75
CA ASP A 130 10.22 11.35 3.12
C ASP A 130 8.69 11.47 3.16
N LYS A 131 8.11 12.38 2.37
CA LYS A 131 6.65 12.53 2.27
C LYS A 131 5.97 11.29 1.70
N LEU A 132 6.58 10.64 0.72
CA LEU A 132 6.06 9.40 0.15
C LEU A 132 6.08 8.27 1.17
N ALA A 133 7.15 8.17 1.96
CA ALA A 133 7.27 7.21 3.04
C ALA A 133 6.18 7.44 4.10
N GLU A 134 6.01 8.67 4.58
CA GLU A 134 4.98 9.04 5.54
C GLU A 134 3.58 8.66 5.05
N SER A 135 3.20 9.09 3.85
CA SER A 135 1.90 8.77 3.25
C SER A 135 1.68 7.27 3.07
N SER A 136 2.75 6.52 2.75
CA SER A 136 2.69 5.07 2.59
C SER A 136 2.47 4.35 3.93
N PHE A 137 3.13 4.80 5.00
CA PHE A 137 2.91 4.28 6.35
C PHE A 137 1.50 4.59 6.87
N GLU A 138 0.98 5.79 6.60
CA GLU A 138 -0.40 6.14 6.93
C GLU A 138 -1.39 5.20 6.23
N LEU A 139 -1.19 4.94 4.92
CA LEU A 139 -2.01 4.02 4.16
C LEU A 139 -1.95 2.58 4.72
N LEU A 140 -0.75 2.07 5.03
CA LEU A 140 -0.58 0.75 5.64
C LEU A 140 -1.28 0.66 6.99
N ASN A 141 -1.19 1.71 7.80
CA ASN A 141 -1.89 1.77 9.08
C ASN A 141 -3.41 1.81 8.91
N TYR A 142 -3.92 2.58 7.95
CA TYR A 142 -5.34 2.60 7.63
C TYR A 142 -5.85 1.21 7.22
N VAL A 143 -5.14 0.52 6.33
CA VAL A 143 -5.50 -0.85 5.91
C VAL A 143 -5.48 -1.80 7.10
N LYS A 144 -4.46 -1.72 7.95
CA LYS A 144 -4.32 -2.55 9.14
C LYS A 144 -5.43 -2.34 10.17
N THR A 145 -5.85 -1.10 10.39
CA THR A 145 -6.83 -0.76 11.43
C THR A 145 -8.26 -0.87 10.96
N ASN A 146 -8.54 -0.50 9.72
CA ASN A 146 -9.91 -0.42 9.19
C ASN A 146 -10.26 -1.62 8.31
N VAL A 147 -9.45 -1.88 7.26
CA VAL A 147 -9.79 -2.92 6.29
C VAL A 147 -9.74 -4.32 6.91
N ILE A 148 -8.74 -4.60 7.75
CA ILE A 148 -8.67 -5.90 8.46
C ILE A 148 -9.85 -6.04 9.43
N SER A 149 -10.23 -4.97 10.15
CA SER A 149 -11.41 -4.97 11.02
C SER A 149 -12.71 -5.22 10.25
N ASP A 150 -12.83 -4.70 9.02
CA ASP A 150 -14.00 -4.96 8.17
C ASP A 150 -14.09 -6.45 7.78
N TYR A 151 -12.96 -7.10 7.53
CA TYR A 151 -12.94 -8.54 7.31
C TYR A 151 -13.33 -9.33 8.56
N ASP A 152 -12.92 -8.90 9.77
CA ASP A 152 -13.36 -9.54 11.02
C ASP A 152 -14.88 -9.45 11.18
N VAL A 153 -15.49 -8.33 10.82
CA VAL A 153 -16.96 -8.17 10.80
C VAL A 153 -17.60 -9.11 9.77
N LEU A 154 -17.02 -9.26 8.57
CA LEU A 154 -17.54 -10.17 7.55
C LEU A 154 -17.48 -11.64 7.99
N VAL A 155 -16.37 -12.06 8.63
CA VAL A 155 -16.23 -13.40 9.21
C VAL A 155 -17.34 -13.65 10.22
N HIS A 156 -17.51 -12.73 11.19
CA HIS A 156 -18.53 -12.85 12.20
C HIS A 156 -19.96 -12.89 11.61
N THR A 157 -20.21 -12.07 10.61
CA THR A 157 -21.50 -12.07 9.89
C THR A 157 -21.76 -13.41 9.17
N GLY A 158 -20.72 -14.00 8.57
CA GLY A 158 -20.80 -15.34 7.98
C GLY A 158 -21.17 -16.42 9.02
N GLU A 159 -20.48 -16.42 10.15
CA GLU A 159 -20.76 -17.33 11.28
C GLU A 159 -22.21 -17.18 11.78
N GLU A 160 -22.68 -15.95 11.95
CA GLU A 160 -24.06 -15.68 12.39
C GLU A 160 -25.10 -16.21 11.39
N TYR A 161 -24.88 -15.94 10.09
CA TYR A 161 -25.82 -16.43 9.05
C TYR A 161 -25.81 -17.95 8.92
N ALA A 162 -24.66 -18.61 9.07
CA ALA A 162 -24.56 -20.05 9.08
C ALA A 162 -25.32 -20.65 10.25
N SER A 163 -25.17 -20.05 11.44
CA SER A 163 -25.89 -20.43 12.67
C SER A 163 -27.42 -20.25 12.51
N ASP A 164 -27.82 -19.11 11.96
CA ASP A 164 -29.26 -18.82 11.71
C ASP A 164 -29.86 -19.80 10.72
N ALA A 165 -29.15 -20.09 9.61
CA ALA A 165 -29.60 -21.09 8.65
C ALA A 165 -29.77 -22.47 9.29
N HIS A 166 -28.81 -22.89 10.15
CA HIS A 166 -28.93 -24.14 10.90
C HIS A 166 -30.15 -24.15 11.84
N ASN A 167 -30.38 -23.06 12.56
CA ASN A 167 -31.53 -22.93 13.47
C ASN A 167 -32.86 -22.95 12.69
N PHE A 168 -32.95 -22.25 11.58
CA PHE A 168 -34.13 -22.27 10.70
C PHE A 168 -34.38 -23.66 10.11
N LYS A 169 -33.32 -24.35 9.69
CA LYS A 169 -33.45 -25.74 9.21
C LYS A 169 -34.10 -26.64 10.28
N ASN A 170 -33.60 -26.60 11.52
CA ASN A 170 -34.13 -27.38 12.63
C ASN A 170 -35.59 -27.02 12.93
N GLN A 171 -35.97 -25.75 12.84
CA GLN A 171 -37.36 -25.32 12.98
C GLN A 171 -38.26 -25.83 11.86
N MET A 172 -37.79 -25.80 10.62
CA MET A 172 -38.55 -26.32 9.47
C MET A 172 -38.72 -27.84 9.51
N GLU A 173 -37.74 -28.58 10.03
CA GLU A 173 -37.86 -30.02 10.26
C GLU A 173 -38.97 -30.34 11.28
N LYS A 174 -39.00 -29.61 12.40
CA LYS A 174 -40.07 -29.73 13.40
C LYS A 174 -41.45 -29.38 12.83
N PHE A 175 -41.51 -28.31 12.02
CA PHE A 175 -42.75 -27.87 11.41
C PHE A 175 -43.27 -28.90 10.37
N GLY A 176 -42.37 -29.51 9.59
CA GLY A 176 -42.67 -30.60 8.67
C GLY A 176 -43.28 -31.78 9.44
N GLY A 177 -42.69 -32.21 10.55
CA GLY A 177 -43.21 -33.26 11.40
C GLY A 177 -44.63 -32.95 11.93
N CYS A 178 -44.90 -31.71 12.36
CA CYS A 178 -46.25 -31.31 12.75
C CYS A 178 -47.29 -31.39 11.60
N ILE A 179 -46.88 -31.03 10.40
CA ILE A 179 -47.77 -31.14 9.22
C ILE A 179 -48.10 -32.61 8.92
N ASP A 180 -47.11 -33.50 8.98
CA ASP A 180 -47.31 -34.94 8.77
C ASP A 180 -48.27 -35.54 9.83
N GLU A 181 -48.12 -35.17 11.11
CA GLU A 181 -49.03 -35.59 12.19
C GLU A 181 -50.46 -35.07 11.96
N LEU A 182 -50.60 -33.81 11.54
CA LEU A 182 -51.93 -33.25 11.19
C LEU A 182 -52.57 -33.99 10.04
N GLN A 183 -51.79 -34.27 8.99
CA GLN A 183 -52.29 -35.03 7.81
C GLN A 183 -52.77 -36.42 8.23
N GLN A 184 -52.02 -37.16 9.03
CA GLN A 184 -52.41 -38.47 9.55
C GLN A 184 -53.65 -38.38 10.43
N SER A 185 -53.81 -37.32 11.22
CA SER A 185 -54.97 -37.11 12.08
C SER A 185 -56.21 -36.80 11.28
N MET A 186 -56.12 -36.02 10.18
CA MET A 186 -57.20 -35.74 9.24
C MET A 186 -57.64 -37.00 8.53
N GLU A 187 -56.73 -37.84 8.08
CA GLU A 187 -57.05 -39.13 7.43
C GLU A 187 -57.82 -40.06 8.40
N ARG A 188 -57.46 -40.09 9.69
CA ARG A 188 -58.16 -40.87 10.70
C ARG A 188 -59.60 -40.38 11.01
N ILE A 189 -59.90 -39.11 10.80
CA ILE A 189 -61.25 -38.52 11.00
C ILE A 189 -62.14 -38.74 9.77
N HIS A 190 -61.60 -39.03 8.63
CA HIS A 190 -62.33 -39.20 7.38
C HIS A 190 -62.80 -40.64 7.14
N TYR A 191 -62.45 -41.55 8.03
CA TYR A 191 -62.99 -42.92 8.15
C TYR A 191 -63.94 -43.02 9.36
#